data_eefb3015403b2ff4952ecb155bf0f589
#
_entry.id   eefb3015403b2ff4952ecb155bf0f589
#
_cell.length_a   1.000
_cell.length_b   1.000
_cell.length_c   1.000
_cell.angle_alpha   90.00
_cell.angle_beta   90.00
_cell.angle_gamma   90.00
#
_symmetry.space_group_name_H-M   'P 1'
#
loop_
_entity.id
_entity.type
_entity.pdbx_description
1 polymer ?
#
loop_
_entity_poly.entity_id
_entity_poly.type
_entity_poly.pdbx_seq_one_letter_code
_entity_poly.pdbx_strand_id
1 'polypeptide(L)'
;MSDPHKPSILLVDDDEVYRSRLARAFVDRGYDVRTAGDYDAAVAAAEMESPEFAVVDLKMPGKSGLELVQALQAIDPHTKSVVLTGYGSIATAIDAVRLGATYYLSKPADADDILAAFARGESPPLAPAEAEYKAPSLARAEWEHINRVLSDCAGNISEAARRLGIHRRSLQRKLQKYPPLK
;
A
#
# COMPACT_ATOMS: atom_id res chain seq x y z
N MET A 1 -28.16 -8.40 -26.33
CA MET A 1 -26.92 -7.60 -26.29
C MET A 1 -26.38 -7.75 -24.90
N SER A 2 -25.32 -8.51 -24.74
CA SER A 2 -24.68 -8.69 -23.42
C SER A 2 -24.10 -7.33 -23.01
N ASP A 3 -24.50 -6.84 -21.85
CA ASP A 3 -23.90 -5.66 -21.22
C ASP A 3 -22.39 -5.94 -21.12
N PRO A 4 -21.52 -5.03 -21.55
CA PRO A 4 -20.07 -5.27 -21.45
C PRO A 4 -19.72 -5.48 -19.98
N HIS A 5 -19.21 -6.68 -19.67
CA HIS A 5 -18.78 -7.03 -18.32
C HIS A 5 -17.77 -5.96 -17.83
N LYS A 6 -18.15 -5.25 -16.78
CA LYS A 6 -17.29 -4.29 -16.13
C LYS A 6 -16.45 -5.03 -15.09
N PRO A 7 -15.12 -4.98 -15.16
CA PRO A 7 -14.30 -5.62 -14.14
C PRO A 7 -14.57 -5.01 -12.77
N SER A 8 -14.75 -5.85 -11.76
CA SER A 8 -15.04 -5.42 -10.40
C SER A 8 -13.76 -5.16 -9.59
N ILE A 9 -13.75 -4.07 -8.82
CA ILE A 9 -12.62 -3.71 -7.96
C ILE A 9 -13.08 -3.28 -6.58
N LEU A 10 -12.45 -3.83 -5.54
CA LEU A 10 -12.64 -3.45 -4.15
C LEU A 10 -11.46 -2.59 -3.68
N LEU A 11 -11.74 -1.37 -3.23
CA LEU A 11 -10.76 -0.45 -2.69
C LEU A 11 -10.88 -0.39 -1.18
N VAL A 12 -9.81 -0.75 -0.48
CA VAL A 12 -9.78 -0.81 0.98
C VAL A 12 -8.69 0.08 1.54
N ASP A 13 -9.09 1.13 2.23
CA ASP A 13 -8.20 2.15 2.80
C ASP A 13 -8.95 2.91 3.90
N ASP A 14 -8.34 3.19 5.03
CA ASP A 14 -8.96 3.98 6.10
C ASP A 14 -9.00 5.48 5.79
N ASP A 15 -8.13 5.97 4.89
CA ASP A 15 -8.18 7.33 4.37
C ASP A 15 -9.33 7.48 3.36
N GLU A 16 -10.45 8.05 3.82
CA GLU A 16 -11.65 8.28 3.01
C GLU A 16 -11.38 9.18 1.80
N VAL A 17 -10.52 10.19 1.94
CA VAL A 17 -10.21 11.15 0.85
C VAL A 17 -9.44 10.43 -0.25
N TYR A 18 -8.41 9.68 0.12
CA TYR A 18 -7.61 8.91 -0.83
C TYR A 18 -8.45 7.82 -1.50
N ARG A 19 -9.22 7.06 -0.73
CA ARG A 19 -10.14 6.02 -1.21
C ARG A 19 -11.16 6.57 -2.19
N SER A 20 -11.79 7.70 -1.89
CA SER A 20 -12.78 8.34 -2.78
C SER A 20 -12.19 8.84 -4.09
N ARG A 21 -10.95 9.38 -4.05
CA ARG A 21 -10.24 9.79 -5.27
C ARG A 21 -9.93 8.61 -6.18
N LEU A 22 -9.43 7.51 -5.60
CA LEU A 22 -9.17 6.28 -6.35
C LEU A 22 -10.46 5.69 -6.91
N ALA A 23 -11.53 5.63 -6.11
CA ALA A 23 -12.81 5.12 -6.56
C ALA A 23 -13.31 5.85 -7.80
N ARG A 24 -13.28 7.18 -7.79
CA ARG A 24 -13.66 8.00 -8.94
C ARG A 24 -12.78 7.70 -10.16
N ALA A 25 -11.47 7.62 -9.97
CA ALA A 25 -10.55 7.34 -11.07
C ALA A 25 -10.77 5.96 -11.71
N PHE A 26 -11.19 4.94 -10.94
CA PHE A 26 -11.52 3.62 -11.46
C PHE A 26 -12.90 3.58 -12.12
N VAL A 27 -13.90 4.29 -11.58
CA VAL A 27 -15.22 4.45 -12.23
C VAL A 27 -15.06 5.10 -13.60
N ASP A 28 -14.25 6.16 -13.70
CA ASP A 28 -13.96 6.85 -14.98
C ASP A 28 -13.29 5.93 -16.01
N ARG A 29 -12.62 4.86 -15.55
CA ARG A 29 -11.99 3.81 -16.38
C ARG A 29 -12.90 2.61 -16.67
N GLY A 30 -14.16 2.67 -16.23
CA GLY A 30 -15.16 1.65 -16.53
C GLY A 30 -15.20 0.45 -15.57
N TYR A 31 -14.56 0.56 -14.39
CA TYR A 31 -14.66 -0.45 -13.36
C TYR A 31 -15.95 -0.36 -12.55
N ASP A 32 -16.45 -1.49 -12.08
CA ASP A 32 -17.44 -1.55 -11.02
C ASP A 32 -16.71 -1.48 -9.67
N VAL A 33 -16.88 -0.35 -8.96
CA VAL A 33 -16.05 -0.01 -7.80
C VAL A 33 -16.83 -0.13 -6.51
N ARG A 34 -16.32 -0.97 -5.60
CA ARG A 34 -16.76 -1.03 -4.21
C ARG A 34 -15.66 -0.53 -3.29
N THR A 35 -16.04 0.03 -2.16
CA THR A 35 -15.09 0.61 -1.20
C THR A 35 -15.35 0.12 0.21
N ALA A 36 -14.30 -0.07 1.00
CA ALA A 36 -14.37 -0.39 2.42
C ALA A 36 -13.34 0.43 3.20
N GLY A 37 -13.67 0.83 4.41
CA GLY A 37 -12.78 1.63 5.27
C GLY A 37 -11.95 0.80 6.24
N ASP A 38 -12.26 -0.49 6.38
CA ASP A 38 -11.64 -1.40 7.32
C ASP A 38 -11.73 -2.86 6.85
N TYR A 39 -11.11 -3.75 7.62
CA TYR A 39 -11.07 -5.18 7.36
C TYR A 39 -12.46 -5.82 7.32
N ASP A 40 -13.31 -5.56 8.32
CA ASP A 40 -14.59 -6.26 8.46
C ASP A 40 -15.56 -5.87 7.34
N ALA A 41 -15.60 -4.57 6.99
CA ALA A 41 -16.37 -4.08 5.85
C ALA A 41 -15.87 -4.65 4.51
N ALA A 42 -14.55 -4.82 4.36
CA ALA A 42 -13.96 -5.40 3.16
C ALA A 42 -14.29 -6.89 3.00
N VAL A 43 -14.19 -7.66 4.07
CA VAL A 43 -14.56 -9.09 4.08
C VAL A 43 -16.05 -9.26 3.78
N ALA A 44 -16.92 -8.50 4.44
CA ALA A 44 -18.37 -8.56 4.19
C ALA A 44 -18.72 -8.24 2.72
N ALA A 45 -18.06 -7.22 2.13
CA ALA A 45 -18.24 -6.88 0.73
C ALA A 45 -17.78 -7.99 -0.23
N ALA A 46 -16.68 -8.66 0.08
CA ALA A 46 -16.13 -9.74 -0.73
C ALA A 46 -16.94 -11.04 -0.60
N GLU A 47 -17.50 -11.33 0.58
CA GLU A 47 -18.39 -12.49 0.79
C GLU A 47 -19.74 -12.35 0.07
N MET A 48 -20.24 -11.11 -0.04
CA MET A 48 -21.45 -10.86 -0.83
C MET A 48 -21.23 -11.09 -2.32
N GLU A 49 -20.11 -10.62 -2.82
CA GLU A 49 -19.68 -10.76 -4.22
C GLU A 49 -18.17 -10.61 -4.29
N SER A 50 -17.47 -11.68 -4.68
CA SER A 50 -16.00 -11.65 -4.76
C SER A 50 -15.54 -10.68 -5.86
N PRO A 51 -14.60 -9.77 -5.55
CA PRO A 51 -14.07 -8.85 -6.54
C PRO A 51 -13.01 -9.53 -7.41
N GLU A 52 -12.92 -9.15 -8.70
CA GLU A 52 -11.82 -9.58 -9.57
C GLU A 52 -10.49 -8.95 -9.13
N PHE A 53 -10.55 -7.69 -8.69
CA PHE A 53 -9.39 -6.91 -8.25
C PHE A 53 -9.61 -6.35 -6.85
N ALA A 54 -8.56 -6.32 -6.04
CA ALA A 54 -8.56 -5.68 -4.74
C ALA A 54 -7.33 -4.77 -4.57
N VAL A 55 -7.55 -3.57 -4.08
CA VAL A 55 -6.49 -2.64 -3.67
C VAL A 55 -6.60 -2.45 -2.17
N VAL A 56 -5.57 -2.84 -1.46
CA VAL A 56 -5.62 -2.97 0.00
C VAL A 56 -4.53 -2.11 0.64
N ASP A 57 -4.91 -1.16 1.50
CA ASP A 57 -3.92 -0.48 2.33
C ASP A 57 -3.33 -1.45 3.35
N LEU A 58 -2.01 -1.40 3.49
CA LEU A 58 -1.29 -2.24 4.45
C LEU A 58 -1.63 -1.89 5.90
N LYS A 59 -1.73 -0.60 6.20
CA LYS A 59 -1.86 -0.08 7.56
C LYS A 59 -3.26 0.47 7.80
N MET A 60 -4.12 -0.38 8.29
CA MET A 60 -5.47 -0.01 8.70
C MET A 60 -5.65 -0.20 10.22
N PRO A 61 -6.61 0.50 10.85
CA PRO A 61 -7.00 0.23 12.24
C PRO A 61 -7.50 -1.22 12.40
N GLY A 62 -7.11 -1.88 13.47
CA GLY A 62 -7.49 -3.25 13.75
C GLY A 62 -6.61 -4.26 13.01
N LYS A 63 -7.18 -5.07 12.13
CA LYS A 63 -6.45 -6.06 11.34
C LYS A 63 -5.71 -5.42 10.16
N SER A 64 -4.53 -5.93 9.88
CA SER A 64 -3.66 -5.42 8.81
C SER A 64 -4.16 -5.77 7.41
N GLY A 65 -3.71 -5.01 6.40
CA GLY A 65 -3.98 -5.34 5.00
C GLY A 65 -3.44 -6.70 4.55
N LEU A 66 -2.39 -7.21 5.19
CA LEU A 66 -1.88 -8.57 4.91
C LEU A 66 -2.86 -9.67 5.35
N GLU A 67 -3.48 -9.51 6.52
CA GLU A 67 -4.54 -10.43 6.97
C GLU A 67 -5.75 -10.36 6.04
N LEU A 68 -6.07 -9.17 5.52
CA LEU A 68 -7.14 -9.01 4.54
C LEU A 68 -6.83 -9.71 3.22
N VAL A 69 -5.61 -9.64 2.70
CA VAL A 69 -5.21 -10.37 1.48
C VAL A 69 -5.41 -11.87 1.67
N GLN A 70 -5.03 -12.43 2.82
CA GLN A 70 -5.28 -13.85 3.12
C GLN A 70 -6.78 -14.19 3.15
N ALA A 71 -7.59 -13.33 3.76
CA ALA A 71 -9.04 -13.54 3.82
C ALA A 71 -9.67 -13.48 2.42
N LEU A 72 -9.27 -12.51 1.58
CA LEU A 72 -9.74 -12.41 0.19
C LEU A 72 -9.35 -13.64 -0.63
N GLN A 73 -8.13 -14.16 -0.49
CA GLN A 73 -7.66 -15.37 -1.15
C GLN A 73 -8.43 -16.62 -0.68
N ALA A 74 -8.86 -16.65 0.58
CA ALA A 74 -9.68 -17.75 1.11
C ALA A 74 -11.12 -17.70 0.59
N ILE A 75 -11.66 -16.49 0.34
CA ILE A 75 -13.00 -16.29 -0.24
C ILE A 75 -12.98 -16.64 -1.73
N ASP A 76 -12.05 -16.07 -2.49
CA ASP A 76 -11.86 -16.36 -3.91
C ASP A 76 -10.37 -16.33 -4.29
N PRO A 77 -9.76 -17.48 -4.60
CA PRO A 77 -8.36 -17.55 -5.02
C PRO A 77 -8.03 -16.81 -6.33
N HIS A 78 -9.05 -16.43 -7.11
CA HIS A 78 -8.86 -15.72 -8.37
C HIS A 78 -8.80 -14.19 -8.19
N THR A 79 -9.17 -13.68 -7.01
CA THR A 79 -9.06 -12.26 -6.69
C THR A 79 -7.59 -11.82 -6.75
N LYS A 80 -7.30 -10.88 -7.64
CA LYS A 80 -5.96 -10.27 -7.74
C LYS A 80 -5.85 -9.10 -6.79
N SER A 81 -4.87 -9.13 -5.89
CA SER A 81 -4.71 -8.10 -4.85
C SER A 81 -3.41 -7.32 -5.02
N VAL A 82 -3.49 -5.98 -5.00
CA VAL A 82 -2.35 -5.07 -4.89
C VAL A 82 -2.35 -4.44 -3.50
N VAL A 83 -1.23 -4.56 -2.80
CA VAL A 83 -1.08 -3.94 -1.47
C VAL A 83 -0.42 -2.57 -1.62
N LEU A 84 -1.06 -1.54 -1.05
CA LEU A 84 -0.52 -0.19 -0.96
C LEU A 84 0.08 0.05 0.43
N THR A 85 1.15 0.84 0.49
CA THR A 85 1.77 1.19 1.77
C THR A 85 2.44 2.54 1.73
N GLY A 86 2.26 3.32 2.79
CA GLY A 86 2.97 4.58 2.98
C GLY A 86 4.45 4.40 3.35
N TYR A 87 4.83 3.21 3.82
CA TYR A 87 6.18 2.90 4.32
C TYR A 87 6.55 1.46 3.96
N GLY A 88 7.05 1.27 2.74
CA GLY A 88 7.44 -0.04 2.27
C GLY A 88 8.84 -0.44 2.72
N SER A 89 8.95 -1.47 3.58
CA SER A 89 10.19 -2.22 3.67
C SER A 89 10.17 -3.37 2.65
N ILE A 90 11.35 -3.76 2.17
CA ILE A 90 11.49 -4.95 1.30
C ILE A 90 10.89 -6.19 1.97
N ALA A 91 11.06 -6.33 3.28
CA ALA A 91 10.49 -7.43 4.05
C ALA A 91 8.94 -7.46 3.95
N THR A 92 8.29 -6.32 4.10
CA THR A 92 6.84 -6.20 3.99
C THR A 92 6.32 -6.53 2.59
N ALA A 93 7.06 -6.13 1.55
CA ALA A 93 6.73 -6.49 0.17
C ALA A 93 6.82 -8.00 -0.06
N ILE A 94 7.85 -8.65 0.45
CA ILE A 94 8.03 -10.10 0.37
C ILE A 94 6.89 -10.82 1.11
N ASP A 95 6.51 -10.36 2.30
CA ASP A 95 5.41 -10.94 3.06
C ASP A 95 4.08 -10.79 2.36
N ALA A 96 3.79 -9.63 1.76
CA ALA A 96 2.58 -9.41 0.97
C ALA A 96 2.45 -10.42 -0.18
N VAL A 97 3.52 -10.62 -0.95
CA VAL A 97 3.54 -11.59 -2.07
C VAL A 97 3.41 -13.03 -1.57
N ARG A 98 4.08 -13.41 -0.46
CA ARG A 98 3.97 -14.75 0.14
C ARG A 98 2.55 -15.06 0.60
N LEU A 99 1.79 -14.05 1.02
CA LEU A 99 0.43 -14.17 1.51
C LEU A 99 -0.62 -14.09 0.38
N GLY A 100 -0.18 -14.00 -0.87
CA GLY A 100 -1.04 -14.07 -2.05
C GLY A 100 -1.34 -12.73 -2.71
N ALA A 101 -0.70 -11.63 -2.32
CA ALA A 101 -0.80 -10.39 -3.08
C ALA A 101 -0.13 -10.56 -4.45
N THR A 102 -0.81 -10.07 -5.49
CA THR A 102 -0.30 -10.07 -6.87
C THR A 102 0.87 -9.12 -7.01
N TYR A 103 0.82 -7.97 -6.36
CA TYR A 103 1.85 -6.94 -6.38
C TYR A 103 1.78 -6.03 -5.15
N TYR A 104 2.78 -5.19 -5.03
CA TYR A 104 2.96 -4.25 -3.94
C TYR A 104 3.39 -2.89 -4.48
N LEU A 105 2.83 -1.79 -3.96
CA LEU A 105 3.16 -0.42 -4.35
C LEU A 105 3.32 0.49 -3.14
N SER A 106 4.21 1.47 -3.25
CA SER A 106 4.31 2.54 -2.26
C SER A 106 3.35 3.68 -2.57
N LYS A 107 2.69 4.21 -1.53
CA LYS A 107 1.92 5.46 -1.64
C LYS A 107 2.88 6.67 -1.77
N PRO A 108 2.54 7.69 -2.55
CA PRO A 108 1.32 7.84 -3.31
C PRO A 108 1.32 7.00 -4.59
N ALA A 109 0.22 6.32 -4.89
CA ALA A 109 -0.01 5.59 -6.14
C ALA A 109 -1.33 6.07 -6.76
N ASP A 110 -1.35 6.25 -8.05
CA ASP A 110 -2.58 6.56 -8.77
C ASP A 110 -3.21 5.30 -9.41
N ALA A 111 -4.35 5.47 -10.09
CA ALA A 111 -5.04 4.35 -10.70
C ALA A 111 -4.21 3.70 -11.83
N ASP A 112 -3.39 4.46 -12.55
CA ASP A 112 -2.56 3.94 -13.64
C ASP A 112 -1.38 3.13 -13.09
N ASP A 113 -0.78 3.57 -11.99
CA ASP A 113 0.24 2.82 -11.26
C ASP A 113 -0.29 1.46 -10.79
N ILE A 114 -1.52 1.46 -10.24
CA ILE A 114 -2.19 0.26 -9.73
C ILE A 114 -2.52 -0.70 -10.87
N LEU A 115 -3.05 -0.21 -11.99
CA LEU A 115 -3.33 -1.02 -13.17
C LEU A 115 -2.05 -1.63 -13.76
N ALA A 116 -0.98 -0.85 -13.82
CA ALA A 116 0.32 -1.35 -14.25
C ALA A 116 0.87 -2.43 -13.30
N ALA A 117 0.59 -2.33 -12.00
CA ALA A 117 0.96 -3.35 -11.01
C ALA A 117 0.19 -4.66 -11.22
N PHE A 118 -1.11 -4.61 -11.49
CA PHE A 118 -1.90 -5.80 -11.84
C PHE A 118 -1.36 -6.48 -13.09
N ALA A 119 -1.08 -5.71 -14.14
CA ALA A 119 -0.52 -6.24 -15.38
C ALA A 119 0.88 -6.87 -15.20
N ARG A 120 1.72 -6.31 -14.32
CA ARG A 120 3.04 -6.89 -13.99
C ARG A 120 2.92 -8.21 -13.23
N GLY A 121 1.94 -8.32 -12.33
CA GLY A 121 1.70 -9.55 -11.58
C GLY A 121 1.24 -10.73 -12.44
N GLU A 122 0.76 -10.47 -13.66
CA GLU A 122 0.39 -11.50 -14.65
C GLU A 122 1.63 -12.03 -15.44
N SER A 123 2.71 -11.28 -15.41
CA SER A 123 3.96 -11.75 -16.04
C SER A 123 4.66 -12.76 -15.12
N PRO A 124 5.24 -13.85 -15.65
CA PRO A 124 6.06 -14.73 -14.84
C PRO A 124 7.12 -13.89 -14.13
N PRO A 125 7.46 -14.21 -12.85
CA PRO A 125 8.49 -13.48 -12.15
C PRO A 125 9.71 -13.40 -13.06
N LEU A 126 10.10 -12.19 -13.44
CA LEU A 126 11.38 -11.98 -14.09
C LEU A 126 12.39 -12.71 -13.21
N ALA A 127 13.13 -13.67 -13.81
CA ALA A 127 14.31 -14.21 -13.17
C ALA A 127 15.05 -13.02 -12.54
N PRO A 128 15.54 -13.11 -11.29
CA PRO A 128 16.08 -11.97 -10.63
C PRO A 128 17.08 -11.33 -11.57
N ALA A 129 16.62 -10.29 -12.29
CA ALA A 129 17.54 -9.39 -12.89
C ALA A 129 18.39 -8.98 -11.71
N GLU A 130 19.68 -9.13 -11.81
CA GLU A 130 20.64 -8.49 -10.95
C GLU A 130 20.35 -6.99 -11.03
N ALA A 131 19.21 -6.57 -10.45
CA ALA A 131 19.00 -5.20 -10.11
C ALA A 131 20.13 -4.94 -9.13
N GLU A 132 21.15 -4.23 -9.59
CA GLU A 132 22.15 -3.68 -8.70
C GLU A 132 21.35 -3.08 -7.54
N TYR A 133 21.35 -3.79 -6.44
CA TYR A 133 20.78 -3.31 -5.18
C TYR A 133 21.66 -2.11 -4.79
N LYS A 134 21.30 -0.95 -5.32
CA LYS A 134 21.82 0.31 -4.79
C LYS A 134 21.18 0.46 -3.42
N ALA A 135 21.91 -0.01 -2.42
CA ALA A 135 21.54 0.24 -1.03
C ALA A 135 21.20 1.74 -0.92
N PRO A 136 20.03 2.08 -0.32
CA PRO A 136 19.71 3.48 -0.12
C PRO A 136 20.88 4.13 0.62
N SER A 137 21.25 5.35 0.22
CA SER A 137 22.33 6.06 0.91
C SER A 137 22.00 6.09 2.41
N LEU A 138 23.03 6.03 3.27
CA LEU A 138 22.84 6.12 4.72
C LEU A 138 21.96 7.31 5.12
N ALA A 139 22.09 8.41 4.40
CA ALA A 139 21.27 9.60 4.57
C ALA A 139 19.78 9.35 4.27
N ARG A 140 19.46 8.60 3.24
CA ARG A 140 18.08 8.23 2.89
C ARG A 140 17.50 7.26 3.89
N ALA A 141 18.25 6.24 4.30
CA ALA A 141 17.83 5.28 5.31
C ALA A 141 17.59 5.97 6.68
N GLU A 142 18.46 6.90 7.06
CA GLU A 142 18.29 7.72 8.27
C GLU A 142 17.03 8.58 8.18
N TRP A 143 16.80 9.23 7.05
CA TRP A 143 15.63 10.06 6.85
C TRP A 143 14.33 9.25 6.90
N GLU A 144 14.26 8.11 6.25
CA GLU A 144 13.12 7.19 6.28
C GLU A 144 12.84 6.70 7.71
N HIS A 145 13.88 6.38 8.47
CA HIS A 145 13.75 6.00 9.87
C HIS A 145 13.22 7.13 10.74
N ILE A 146 13.73 8.35 10.56
CA ILE A 146 13.27 9.54 11.28
C ILE A 146 11.78 9.82 11.01
N ASN A 147 11.36 9.77 9.75
CA ASN A 147 9.97 10.02 9.38
C ASN A 147 9.02 8.94 9.92
N ARG A 148 9.45 7.69 9.94
CA ARG A 148 8.67 6.60 10.54
C ARG A 148 8.41 6.89 12.03
N VAL A 149 9.46 7.17 12.80
CA VAL A 149 9.34 7.45 14.23
C VAL A 149 8.51 8.72 14.48
N LEU A 150 8.65 9.75 13.64
CA LEU A 150 7.85 10.97 13.74
C LEU A 150 6.36 10.71 13.47
N SER A 151 6.04 9.88 12.49
CA SER A 151 4.67 9.44 12.20
C SER A 151 4.09 8.64 13.37
N ASP A 152 4.84 7.70 13.94
CA ASP A 152 4.42 6.90 15.10
C ASP A 152 4.18 7.76 16.36
N CYS A 153 4.78 8.95 16.39
CA CYS A 153 4.58 9.95 17.44
C CYS A 153 3.53 11.03 17.06
N ALA A 154 2.70 10.80 16.05
CA ALA A 154 1.71 11.75 15.54
C ALA A 154 2.28 13.16 15.27
N GLY A 155 3.52 13.25 14.76
CA GLY A 155 4.21 14.51 14.47
C GLY A 155 4.86 15.19 15.67
N ASN A 156 4.81 14.59 16.85
CA ASN A 156 5.42 15.16 18.07
C ASN A 156 6.95 15.03 18.03
N ILE A 157 7.61 16.13 17.66
CA ILE A 157 9.08 16.18 17.49
C ILE A 157 9.83 15.88 18.80
N SER A 158 9.30 16.27 19.95
CA SER A 158 9.96 16.02 21.24
C SER A 158 9.92 14.54 21.61
N GLU A 159 8.80 13.87 21.39
CA GLU A 159 8.63 12.43 21.60
C GLU A 159 9.45 11.63 20.61
N ALA A 160 9.42 12.01 19.33
CA ALA A 160 10.21 11.38 18.29
C ALA A 160 11.72 11.49 18.57
N ALA A 161 12.21 12.64 19.00
CA ALA A 161 13.61 12.85 19.37
C ALA A 161 14.03 11.95 20.54
N ARG A 162 13.15 11.79 21.54
CA ARG A 162 13.39 10.88 22.68
C ARG A 162 13.48 9.43 22.22
N ARG A 163 12.57 8.96 21.37
CA ARG A 163 12.58 7.59 20.82
C ARG A 163 13.78 7.31 19.93
N LEU A 164 14.24 8.32 19.20
CA LEU A 164 15.43 8.23 18.35
C LEU A 164 16.74 8.38 19.14
N GLY A 165 16.70 8.69 20.42
CA GLY A 165 17.89 8.92 21.24
C GLY A 165 18.73 10.14 20.82
N ILE A 166 18.10 11.14 20.18
CA ILE A 166 18.77 12.36 19.71
C ILE A 166 18.16 13.61 20.31
N HIS A 167 18.92 14.70 20.32
CA HIS A 167 18.42 15.98 20.81
C HIS A 167 17.33 16.56 19.89
N ARG A 168 16.27 17.17 20.45
CA ARG A 168 15.19 17.81 19.68
C ARG A 168 15.71 18.76 18.59
N ARG A 169 16.71 19.60 18.92
CA ARG A 169 17.33 20.51 17.93
C ARG A 169 18.02 19.76 16.78
N SER A 170 18.64 18.62 17.07
CA SER A 170 19.25 17.78 16.05
C SER A 170 18.21 17.19 15.11
N LEU A 171 17.07 16.73 15.65
CA LEU A 171 15.95 16.23 14.85
C LEU A 171 15.37 17.33 13.96
N GLN A 172 15.11 18.52 14.52
CA GLN A 172 14.61 19.67 13.75
C GLN A 172 15.55 20.03 12.60
N ARG A 173 16.87 20.12 12.84
CA ARG A 173 17.87 20.39 11.81
C ARG A 173 17.89 19.30 10.72
N LYS A 174 17.71 18.02 11.10
CA LYS A 174 17.64 16.92 10.14
C LYS A 174 16.39 17.02 9.29
N LEU A 175 15.23 17.33 9.86
CA LEU A 175 13.97 17.52 9.14
C LEU A 175 14.00 18.72 8.17
N GLN A 176 14.76 19.78 8.48
CA GLN A 176 14.93 20.95 7.59
C GLN A 176 15.87 20.66 6.41
N LYS A 177 16.74 19.67 6.52
CA LYS A 177 17.82 19.42 5.56
C LYS A 177 17.42 18.49 4.41
N TYR A 178 16.18 17.98 4.39
CA TYR A 178 15.74 16.91 3.49
C TYR A 178 14.40 17.18 2.79
N PRO A 179 14.19 16.62 1.57
CA PRO A 179 14.65 15.29 1.12
C PRO A 179 16.04 15.30 0.49
N PRO A 180 16.89 14.25 0.66
CA PRO A 180 18.14 14.14 -0.06
C PRO A 180 17.84 14.00 -1.54
N LEU A 181 18.31 14.94 -2.33
CA LEU A 181 18.38 14.79 -3.77
C LEU A 181 19.28 13.59 -4.09
N LYS A 182 18.72 12.64 -4.88
CA LYS A 182 19.25 11.41 -5.48
C LYS A 182 20.65 10.96 -5.09
#